data_2b354f7d1930569d58fb9abae37cca7a
#
_entry.id   2b354f7d1930569d58fb9abae37cca7a
#
_cell.length_a   1.000
_cell.length_b   1.000
_cell.length_c   1.000
_cell.angle_alpha   90.00
_cell.angle_beta   90.00
_cell.angle_gamma   90.00
#
_symmetry.space_group_name_H-M   'P 1'
#
loop_
_entity.id
_entity.type
_entity.pdbx_description
1 polymer ?
#
loop_
_entity_poly.entity_id
_entity_poly.type
_entity_poly.pdbx_seq_one_letter_code
_entity_poly.pdbx_strand_id
1 'polypeptide(L)'
;MKINRLRVLLLGFTCFALCGLSLAQEPQGIFLPENSRLVWAVVGEGVQIYEAKANPAGGYQWTLKMPEAELKDLSGQLVGKHFGGPGWSANDGSEVVGALPPLKTWTSDDSKNTAWLLMAVKSRSGSGLLDKVDYVVRISTEGGVPPNELPNTERETASVKYRAIYLFLQKEG
;
A
#
# COMPACT_ATOMS: atom_id res chain seq x y z
N MET A 1 34.91 48.39 66.81
CA MET A 1 33.65 47.70 66.52
C MET A 1 33.46 47.70 65.00
N LYS A 2 33.80 46.57 64.33
CA LYS A 2 33.78 46.45 62.83
C LYS A 2 32.57 45.63 62.44
N ILE A 3 31.67 46.22 61.67
CA ILE A 3 30.51 45.63 61.17
C ILE A 3 30.83 45.01 59.82
N ASN A 4 30.78 43.63 59.72
CA ASN A 4 30.96 42.90 58.48
C ASN A 4 29.60 42.92 57.73
N ARG A 5 29.63 43.42 56.50
CA ARG A 5 28.53 43.36 55.57
C ARG A 5 28.64 42.08 54.73
N LEU A 6 27.72 41.17 55.00
CA LEU A 6 27.54 39.93 54.21
C LEU A 6 26.87 40.27 52.89
N ARG A 7 27.59 40.02 51.76
CA ARG A 7 27.06 40.16 50.39
C ARG A 7 26.37 38.82 50.03
N VAL A 8 25.07 38.84 49.90
CA VAL A 8 24.30 37.72 49.36
C VAL A 8 24.36 37.82 47.84
N LEU A 9 24.98 36.81 47.20
CA LEU A 9 25.00 36.66 45.76
C LEU A 9 23.75 35.91 45.35
N LEU A 10 22.77 36.59 44.71
CA LEU A 10 21.64 35.93 44.04
C LEU A 10 22.10 35.33 42.71
N LEU A 11 22.25 34.01 42.65
CA LEU A 11 22.34 33.29 41.39
C LEU A 11 20.92 33.20 40.74
N GLY A 12 20.73 34.01 39.70
CA GLY A 12 19.54 33.89 38.88
C GLY A 12 19.61 32.62 38.01
N PHE A 13 18.77 31.67 38.29
CA PHE A 13 18.59 30.46 37.46
C PHE A 13 17.66 30.82 36.29
N THR A 14 18.23 31.14 35.13
CA THR A 14 17.47 31.30 33.88
C THR A 14 17.06 29.93 33.36
N CYS A 15 15.81 29.56 33.60
CA CYS A 15 15.18 28.37 33.05
C CYS A 15 14.95 28.63 31.55
N PHE A 16 15.82 28.09 30.69
CA PHE A 16 15.57 28.03 29.24
C PHE A 16 14.51 26.96 28.97
N ALA A 17 13.27 27.41 28.80
CA ALA A 17 12.21 26.54 28.28
C ALA A 17 12.54 26.15 26.83
N LEU A 18 13.08 24.95 26.60
CA LEU A 18 13.11 24.34 25.28
C LEU A 18 11.65 24.10 24.84
N CYS A 19 11.15 25.03 24.05
CA CYS A 19 9.92 24.84 23.31
C CYS A 19 10.21 23.76 22.26
N GLY A 20 9.89 22.49 22.58
CA GLY A 20 9.98 21.39 21.63
C GLY A 20 9.05 21.68 20.47
N LEU A 21 9.61 22.00 19.29
CA LEU A 21 8.88 21.96 18.04
C LEU A 21 8.41 20.51 17.84
N SER A 22 7.15 20.26 18.19
CA SER A 22 6.46 19.06 17.75
C SER A 22 6.38 19.14 16.22
N LEU A 23 7.25 18.40 15.54
CA LEU A 23 7.09 18.17 14.11
C LEU A 23 5.72 17.48 13.96
N ALA A 24 4.75 18.20 13.42
CA ALA A 24 3.49 17.61 13.05
C ALA A 24 3.81 16.43 12.12
N GLN A 25 3.49 15.21 12.57
CA GLN A 25 3.64 14.02 11.76
C GLN A 25 2.67 14.18 10.59
N GLU A 26 3.21 14.23 9.36
CA GLU A 26 2.41 14.27 8.15
C GLU A 26 1.34 13.17 8.24
N PRO A 27 0.06 13.46 7.92
CA PRO A 27 -0.96 12.44 7.99
C PRO A 27 -0.55 11.26 7.10
N GLN A 28 -0.44 10.08 7.70
CA GLN A 28 -0.18 8.81 7.02
C GLN A 28 -1.42 8.46 6.18
N GLY A 29 -1.62 9.18 5.07
CA GLY A 29 -2.75 9.02 4.17
C GLY A 29 -2.30 8.73 2.74
N ILE A 30 -3.09 7.96 2.01
CA ILE A 30 -2.94 7.89 0.56
C ILE A 30 -3.40 9.21 -0.01
N PHE A 31 -2.47 9.93 -0.62
CA PHE A 31 -2.80 11.07 -1.46
C PHE A 31 -3.19 10.54 -2.85
N LEU A 32 -4.48 10.64 -3.16
CA LEU A 32 -4.96 10.37 -4.52
C LEU A 32 -4.32 11.38 -5.49
N PRO A 33 -4.08 11.00 -6.75
CA PRO A 33 -3.58 11.95 -7.74
C PRO A 33 -4.50 13.17 -7.85
N GLU A 34 -3.90 14.36 -7.83
CA GLU A 34 -4.63 15.60 -8.07
C GLU A 34 -5.34 15.54 -9.43
N ASN A 35 -6.47 16.23 -9.56
CA ASN A 35 -7.29 16.26 -10.78
C ASN A 35 -7.65 14.84 -11.26
N SER A 36 -8.06 13.98 -10.33
CA SER A 36 -8.60 12.66 -10.65
C SER A 36 -9.95 12.45 -9.98
N ARG A 37 -10.83 11.72 -10.67
CA ARG A 37 -12.14 11.33 -10.16
C ARG A 37 -12.25 9.82 -10.00
N LEU A 38 -13.02 9.39 -9.02
CA LEU A 38 -13.33 7.97 -8.82
C LEU A 38 -14.26 7.48 -9.93
N VAL A 39 -13.85 6.40 -10.60
CA VAL A 39 -14.66 5.69 -11.58
C VAL A 39 -15.33 4.47 -10.95
N TRP A 40 -14.57 3.71 -10.15
CA TRP A 40 -15.04 2.46 -9.58
C TRP A 40 -14.33 2.16 -8.27
N ALA A 41 -15.05 1.57 -7.31
CA ALA A 41 -14.53 1.10 -6.04
C ALA A 41 -15.04 -0.31 -5.77
N VAL A 42 -14.14 -1.24 -5.46
CA VAL A 42 -14.47 -2.65 -5.22
C VAL A 42 -13.61 -3.25 -4.12
N VAL A 43 -14.09 -4.35 -3.57
CA VAL A 43 -13.34 -5.20 -2.66
C VAL A 43 -12.77 -6.37 -3.45
N GLY A 44 -11.47 -6.56 -3.42
CA GLY A 44 -10.80 -7.75 -3.93
C GLY A 44 -10.61 -8.77 -2.81
N GLU A 45 -11.08 -9.99 -3.00
CA GLU A 45 -10.93 -11.11 -2.07
C GLU A 45 -10.37 -12.33 -2.79
N GLY A 46 -9.26 -12.87 -2.30
CA GLY A 46 -8.58 -13.98 -2.94
C GLY A 46 -7.25 -14.35 -2.33
N VAL A 47 -6.26 -14.62 -3.16
CA VAL A 47 -4.93 -15.03 -2.75
C VAL A 47 -3.82 -14.27 -3.47
N GLN A 48 -2.72 -14.05 -2.76
CA GLN A 48 -1.41 -13.76 -3.35
C GLN A 48 -0.68 -15.09 -3.52
N ILE A 49 -0.31 -15.42 -4.75
CA ILE A 49 0.43 -16.64 -5.08
C ILE A 49 1.91 -16.29 -5.13
N TYR A 50 2.69 -16.94 -4.29
CA TYR A 50 4.14 -16.84 -4.25
C TYR A 50 4.78 -18.08 -4.86
N GLU A 51 5.95 -17.90 -5.43
CA GLU A 51 6.79 -18.98 -5.97
C GLU A 51 8.20 -18.85 -5.41
N ALA A 52 8.77 -19.98 -5.00
CA ALA A 52 10.15 -20.05 -4.53
C ALA A 52 11.11 -19.79 -5.68
N LYS A 53 12.03 -18.85 -5.49
CA LYS A 53 13.13 -18.56 -6.41
C LYS A 53 14.46 -18.60 -5.68
N ALA A 54 15.52 -18.93 -6.39
CA ALA A 54 16.87 -18.92 -5.83
C ALA A 54 17.18 -17.55 -5.20
N ASN A 55 17.69 -17.58 -3.99
CA ASN A 55 18.18 -16.40 -3.27
C ASN A 55 19.69 -16.26 -3.54
N PRO A 56 20.18 -15.10 -3.99
CA PRO A 56 21.62 -14.88 -4.20
C PRO A 56 22.49 -15.13 -2.96
N ALA A 57 21.90 -15.00 -1.75
CA ALA A 57 22.58 -15.31 -0.49
C ALA A 57 22.57 -16.79 -0.12
N GLY A 58 22.01 -17.67 -0.96
CA GLY A 58 21.85 -19.10 -0.76
C GLY A 58 20.43 -19.51 -0.37
N GLY A 59 20.04 -20.72 -0.76
CA GLY A 59 18.69 -21.24 -0.54
C GLY A 59 17.64 -20.60 -1.44
N TYR A 60 16.41 -20.51 -0.95
CA TYR A 60 15.28 -20.01 -1.71
C TYR A 60 14.55 -18.90 -0.95
N GLN A 61 13.83 -18.05 -1.67
CA GLN A 61 12.99 -16.97 -1.14
C GLN A 61 11.65 -16.92 -1.86
N TRP A 62 10.61 -16.50 -1.14
CA TRP A 62 9.31 -16.26 -1.74
C TRP A 62 9.33 -15.02 -2.63
N THR A 63 8.89 -15.16 -3.86
CA THR A 63 8.68 -14.07 -4.81
C THR A 63 7.23 -14.07 -5.24
N LEU A 64 6.57 -12.91 -5.20
CA LEU A 64 5.20 -12.80 -5.68
C LEU A 64 5.15 -13.20 -7.15
N LYS A 65 4.34 -14.22 -7.46
CA LYS A 65 4.08 -14.68 -8.83
C LYS A 65 2.92 -13.93 -9.43
N MET A 66 1.77 -13.94 -8.75
CA MET A 66 0.56 -13.27 -9.20
C MET A 66 -0.50 -13.20 -8.08
N PRO A 67 -1.39 -12.20 -8.11
CA PRO A 67 -2.65 -12.26 -7.41
C PRO A 67 -3.66 -13.10 -8.19
N GLU A 68 -4.64 -13.65 -7.44
CA GLU A 68 -5.86 -14.25 -7.99
C GLU A 68 -7.00 -13.91 -7.04
N ALA A 69 -7.93 -13.03 -7.46
CA ALA A 69 -9.00 -12.57 -6.60
C ALA A 69 -10.29 -12.26 -7.38
N GLU A 70 -11.42 -12.42 -6.70
CA GLU A 70 -12.71 -11.90 -7.10
C GLU A 70 -12.81 -10.43 -6.72
N LEU A 71 -13.43 -9.64 -7.59
CA LEU A 71 -13.81 -8.26 -7.29
C LEU A 71 -15.31 -8.22 -6.98
N LYS A 72 -15.63 -7.69 -5.81
CA LYS A 72 -17.02 -7.56 -5.33
C LYS A 72 -17.37 -6.10 -5.12
N ASP A 73 -18.57 -5.72 -5.47
CA ASP A 73 -19.11 -4.41 -5.11
C ASP A 73 -19.44 -4.32 -3.60
N LEU A 74 -19.92 -3.16 -3.15
CA LEU A 74 -20.29 -2.94 -1.76
C LEU A 74 -21.50 -3.78 -1.29
N SER A 75 -22.28 -4.36 -2.22
CA SER A 75 -23.35 -5.30 -1.90
C SER A 75 -22.87 -6.76 -1.81
N GLY A 76 -21.58 -7.00 -2.14
CA GLY A 76 -20.97 -8.33 -2.18
C GLY A 76 -21.17 -9.09 -3.49
N GLN A 77 -21.77 -8.45 -4.51
CA GLN A 77 -21.97 -9.07 -5.82
C GLN A 77 -20.62 -9.14 -6.57
N LEU A 78 -20.37 -10.29 -7.24
CA LEU A 78 -19.21 -10.48 -8.10
C LEU A 78 -19.32 -9.59 -9.35
N VAL A 79 -18.40 -8.66 -9.51
CA VAL A 79 -18.40 -7.65 -10.58
C VAL A 79 -17.14 -7.66 -11.44
N GLY A 80 -16.15 -8.51 -11.13
CA GLY A 80 -14.92 -8.61 -11.90
C GLY A 80 -13.88 -9.54 -11.28
N LYS A 81 -12.64 -9.47 -11.79
CA LYS A 81 -11.51 -10.28 -11.33
C LYS A 81 -10.24 -9.46 -11.25
N HIS A 82 -9.32 -9.88 -10.36
CA HIS A 82 -7.95 -9.40 -10.30
C HIS A 82 -6.99 -10.57 -10.55
N PHE A 83 -6.02 -10.38 -11.42
CA PHE A 83 -5.12 -11.42 -11.90
C PHE A 83 -3.69 -10.90 -12.12
N GLY A 84 -2.79 -11.79 -12.53
CA GLY A 84 -1.39 -11.44 -12.75
C GLY A 84 -1.17 -10.38 -13.81
N GLY A 85 -0.09 -9.59 -13.60
CA GLY A 85 0.33 -8.62 -14.56
C GLY A 85 0.48 -7.16 -14.14
N PRO A 86 0.05 -6.65 -12.97
CA PRO A 86 -1.20 -6.81 -12.23
C PRO A 86 -2.41 -6.32 -13.05
N GLY A 87 -3.37 -7.19 -13.30
CA GLY A 87 -4.53 -6.93 -14.16
C GLY A 87 -5.86 -6.94 -13.41
N TRP A 88 -6.82 -6.17 -13.88
CA TRP A 88 -8.21 -6.12 -13.39
C TRP A 88 -9.16 -6.12 -14.55
N SER A 89 -10.21 -6.93 -14.48
CA SER A 89 -11.30 -6.94 -15.45
C SER A 89 -12.63 -6.69 -14.76
N ALA A 90 -13.52 -5.97 -15.43
CA ALA A 90 -14.91 -5.84 -15.04
C ALA A 90 -15.79 -6.83 -15.84
N ASN A 91 -16.98 -7.13 -15.34
CA ASN A 91 -17.91 -8.07 -16.00
C ASN A 91 -18.46 -7.56 -17.36
N ASP A 92 -18.24 -6.27 -17.67
CA ASP A 92 -18.60 -5.68 -18.97
C ASP A 92 -17.56 -5.96 -20.08
N GLY A 93 -16.47 -6.66 -19.74
CA GLY A 93 -15.40 -7.03 -20.68
C GLY A 93 -14.29 -6.00 -20.78
N SER A 94 -14.37 -4.88 -20.06
CA SER A 94 -13.26 -3.93 -19.98
C SER A 94 -12.18 -4.41 -19.01
N GLU A 95 -10.92 -4.07 -19.32
CA GLU A 95 -9.75 -4.53 -18.58
C GLU A 95 -8.66 -3.47 -18.52
N VAL A 96 -7.93 -3.43 -17.41
CA VAL A 96 -6.72 -2.62 -17.25
C VAL A 96 -5.59 -3.43 -16.66
N VAL A 97 -4.35 -3.08 -17.05
CA VAL A 97 -3.12 -3.61 -16.46
C VAL A 97 -2.32 -2.45 -15.87
N GLY A 98 -1.91 -2.59 -14.61
CA GLY A 98 -1.09 -1.62 -13.91
C GLY A 98 0.38 -1.65 -14.36
N ALA A 99 1.02 -0.49 -14.30
CA ALA A 99 2.46 -0.38 -14.52
C ALA A 99 3.25 -0.80 -13.26
N LEU A 100 4.39 -1.43 -13.46
CA LEU A 100 5.37 -1.73 -12.43
C LEU A 100 6.68 -1.00 -12.75
N PRO A 101 7.38 -0.46 -11.74
CA PRO A 101 7.00 -0.41 -10.33
C PRO A 101 5.81 0.54 -10.07
N PRO A 102 5.12 0.43 -8.92
CA PRO A 102 4.09 1.38 -8.52
C PRO A 102 4.63 2.81 -8.44
N LEU A 103 3.77 3.80 -8.71
CA LEU A 103 4.12 5.22 -8.55
C LEU A 103 4.43 5.57 -7.09
N LYS A 104 3.68 4.96 -6.16
CA LYS A 104 3.89 5.09 -4.71
C LYS A 104 3.56 3.79 -4.00
N THR A 105 4.24 3.56 -2.89
CA THR A 105 4.04 2.43 -1.99
C THR A 105 4.01 2.95 -0.57
N TRP A 106 3.02 2.54 0.21
CA TRP A 106 2.94 2.80 1.65
C TRP A 106 2.96 1.47 2.39
N THR A 107 3.88 1.36 3.32
CA THR A 107 3.97 0.18 4.18
C THR A 107 2.74 0.13 5.08
N SER A 108 2.15 -1.04 5.25
CA SER A 108 1.10 -1.24 6.25
C SER A 108 1.70 -1.17 7.66
N ASP A 109 0.95 -0.61 8.62
CA ASP A 109 1.35 -0.61 10.03
C ASP A 109 1.37 -2.04 10.61
N ASP A 110 0.53 -2.94 10.08
CA ASP A 110 0.58 -4.37 10.39
C ASP A 110 1.44 -5.10 9.35
N SER A 111 2.53 -5.71 9.82
CA SER A 111 3.48 -6.46 8.99
C SER A 111 2.88 -7.71 8.31
N LYS A 112 1.66 -8.12 8.70
CA LYS A 112 0.93 -9.22 8.06
C LYS A 112 0.17 -8.78 6.81
N ASN A 113 0.07 -7.47 6.57
CA ASN A 113 -0.69 -6.91 5.48
C ASN A 113 0.23 -6.43 4.35
N THR A 114 -0.14 -6.71 3.10
CA THR A 114 0.58 -6.20 1.95
C THR A 114 0.51 -4.66 1.90
N ALA A 115 1.52 -4.04 1.29
CA ALA A 115 1.59 -2.59 1.14
C ALA A 115 0.39 -2.01 0.38
N TRP A 116 0.03 -0.78 0.69
CA TRP A 116 -0.87 0.02 -0.14
C TRP A 116 -0.10 0.56 -1.34
N LEU A 117 -0.77 0.71 -2.47
CA LEU A 117 -0.11 1.05 -3.73
C LEU A 117 -0.93 2.09 -4.51
N LEU A 118 -0.22 2.98 -5.19
CA LEU A 118 -0.75 3.75 -6.31
C LEU A 118 -0.02 3.32 -7.58
N MET A 119 -0.77 2.88 -8.58
CA MET A 119 -0.22 2.45 -9.88
C MET A 119 -0.82 3.26 -11.01
N ALA A 120 0.01 3.64 -11.99
CA ALA A 120 -0.49 4.09 -13.28
C ALA A 120 -1.01 2.89 -14.08
N VAL A 121 -1.99 3.10 -14.94
CA VAL A 121 -2.43 2.11 -15.92
C VAL A 121 -1.45 2.08 -17.09
N LYS A 122 -0.93 0.89 -17.40
CA LYS A 122 -0.01 0.63 -18.50
C LYS A 122 -0.75 0.36 -19.82
N SER A 123 -1.83 -0.41 -19.72
CA SER A 123 -2.63 -0.79 -20.91
C SER A 123 -4.09 -1.00 -20.55
N ARG A 124 -4.93 -0.84 -21.55
CA ARG A 124 -6.39 -1.04 -21.48
C ARG A 124 -6.83 -1.93 -22.61
N SER A 125 -7.88 -2.70 -22.41
CA SER A 125 -8.57 -3.47 -23.44
C SER A 125 -10.06 -3.54 -23.17
N GLY A 126 -10.85 -3.85 -24.19
CA GLY A 126 -12.30 -3.83 -24.13
C GLY A 126 -12.88 -2.42 -24.02
N SER A 127 -14.19 -2.32 -24.03
CA SER A 127 -14.95 -1.08 -23.87
C SER A 127 -15.85 -1.21 -22.65
N GLY A 128 -15.90 -0.20 -21.80
CA GLY A 128 -16.73 -0.23 -20.61
C GLY A 128 -16.16 0.59 -19.47
N LEU A 129 -16.42 0.15 -18.25
CA LEU A 129 -16.13 0.87 -17.01
C LEU A 129 -14.65 1.24 -16.85
N LEU A 130 -13.75 0.35 -17.30
CA LEU A 130 -12.31 0.52 -17.10
C LEU A 130 -11.58 1.20 -18.29
N ASP A 131 -12.26 1.52 -19.39
CA ASP A 131 -11.62 2.02 -20.61
C ASP A 131 -10.97 3.41 -20.45
N LYS A 132 -11.37 4.19 -19.44
CA LYS A 132 -10.85 5.53 -19.13
C LYS A 132 -10.08 5.63 -17.81
N VAL A 133 -9.78 4.49 -17.19
CA VAL A 133 -9.06 4.46 -15.92
C VAL A 133 -7.57 4.74 -16.16
N ASP A 134 -7.00 5.69 -15.43
CA ASP A 134 -5.59 6.08 -15.51
C ASP A 134 -4.77 5.59 -14.32
N TYR A 135 -5.41 5.39 -13.17
CA TYR A 135 -4.73 4.95 -11.95
C TYR A 135 -5.54 3.88 -11.23
N VAL A 136 -4.82 2.97 -10.59
CA VAL A 136 -5.39 1.99 -9.66
C VAL A 136 -4.71 2.18 -8.30
N VAL A 137 -5.54 2.30 -7.27
CA VAL A 137 -5.10 2.43 -5.87
C VAL A 137 -5.52 1.19 -5.12
N ARG A 138 -4.61 0.58 -4.38
CA ARG A 138 -4.89 -0.52 -3.44
C ARG A 138 -4.72 -0.02 -2.02
N ILE A 139 -5.77 -0.14 -1.21
CA ILE A 139 -5.81 0.30 0.19
C ILE A 139 -6.48 -0.74 1.10
N SER A 140 -6.46 -0.50 2.40
CA SER A 140 -7.15 -1.31 3.41
C SER A 140 -6.88 -2.81 3.21
N THR A 141 -5.59 -3.13 3.08
CA THR A 141 -5.14 -4.50 2.86
C THR A 141 -5.19 -5.32 4.14
N GLU A 142 -5.63 -6.55 4.03
CA GLU A 142 -5.64 -7.57 5.08
C GLU A 142 -4.93 -8.81 4.56
N GLY A 143 -3.88 -9.26 5.24
CA GLY A 143 -3.08 -10.43 4.84
C GLY A 143 -2.27 -10.23 3.56
N GLY A 144 -1.95 -11.32 2.90
CA GLY A 144 -1.33 -11.37 1.58
C GLY A 144 0.20 -11.27 1.57
N VAL A 145 0.89 -11.15 2.72
CA VAL A 145 2.37 -11.25 2.77
C VAL A 145 2.82 -12.71 2.64
N PRO A 146 4.04 -12.97 2.15
CA PRO A 146 4.53 -14.34 2.03
C PRO A 146 4.65 -15.04 3.39
N PRO A 147 4.66 -16.39 3.45
CA PRO A 147 4.94 -17.11 4.67
C PRO A 147 6.29 -16.72 5.28
N ASN A 148 6.38 -16.75 6.62
CA ASN A 148 7.63 -16.49 7.35
C ASN A 148 8.66 -17.62 7.15
N GLU A 149 8.18 -18.86 7.02
CA GLU A 149 9.02 -20.02 6.72
C GLU A 149 9.55 -19.88 5.29
N LEU A 150 10.87 -20.01 5.15
CA LEU A 150 11.50 -19.99 3.83
C LEU A 150 11.13 -21.26 3.04
N PRO A 151 11.02 -21.17 1.71
CA PRO A 151 10.75 -22.34 0.88
C PRO A 151 11.97 -23.28 0.89
N ASN A 152 11.71 -24.60 0.78
CA ASN A 152 12.73 -25.62 0.83
C ASN A 152 13.24 -26.04 -0.56
N THR A 153 12.41 -25.86 -1.58
CA THR A 153 12.70 -26.29 -2.95
C THR A 153 12.37 -25.21 -3.96
N GLU A 154 13.06 -25.22 -5.10
CA GLU A 154 12.77 -24.33 -6.22
C GLU A 154 11.35 -24.59 -6.76
N ARG A 155 10.65 -23.51 -7.12
CA ARG A 155 9.27 -23.54 -7.64
C ARG A 155 8.21 -24.04 -6.66
N GLU A 156 8.55 -24.25 -5.40
CA GLU A 156 7.54 -24.41 -4.37
C GLU A 156 6.57 -23.22 -4.42
N THR A 157 5.28 -23.43 -4.20
CA THR A 157 4.27 -22.36 -4.25
C THR A 157 3.52 -22.23 -2.94
N ALA A 158 3.20 -21.00 -2.58
CA ALA A 158 2.35 -20.68 -1.43
C ALA A 158 1.22 -19.76 -1.87
N SER A 159 -0.01 -20.07 -1.46
CA SER A 159 -1.18 -19.22 -1.68
C SER A 159 -1.60 -18.60 -0.35
N VAL A 160 -1.50 -17.29 -0.24
CA VAL A 160 -1.78 -16.55 0.99
C VAL A 160 -3.03 -15.71 0.80
N LYS A 161 -4.04 -15.92 1.65
CA LYS A 161 -5.29 -15.16 1.62
C LYS A 161 -5.03 -13.68 1.80
N TYR A 162 -5.73 -12.87 1.03
CA TYR A 162 -5.73 -11.43 1.20
C TYR A 162 -7.07 -10.82 0.82
N ARG A 163 -7.30 -9.64 1.36
CA ARG A 163 -8.40 -8.75 1.01
C ARG A 163 -7.84 -7.35 0.82
N ALA A 164 -8.42 -6.57 -0.08
CA ALA A 164 -8.04 -5.19 -0.31
C ALA A 164 -9.22 -4.39 -0.89
N ILE A 165 -9.20 -3.07 -0.74
CA ILE A 165 -10.06 -2.17 -1.49
C ILE A 165 -9.27 -1.66 -2.70
N TYR A 166 -9.88 -1.70 -3.87
CA TYR A 166 -9.35 -1.13 -5.11
C TYR A 166 -10.19 0.07 -5.52
N LEU A 167 -9.50 1.19 -5.76
CA LEU A 167 -10.09 2.41 -6.32
C LEU A 167 -9.52 2.62 -7.72
N PHE A 168 -10.39 2.77 -8.69
CA PHE A 168 -10.04 3.04 -10.07
C PHE A 168 -10.34 4.50 -10.37
N LEU A 169 -9.34 5.23 -10.81
CA LEU A 169 -9.41 6.67 -10.98
C LEU A 169 -9.16 7.05 -12.43
N GLN A 170 -9.90 8.01 -12.91
CA GLN A 170 -9.68 8.68 -14.19
C GLN A 170 -9.07 10.07 -13.93
N LYS A 171 -8.05 10.44 -14.69
CA LYS A 171 -7.50 11.79 -14.68
C LYS A 171 -8.53 12.74 -15.30
N GLU A 172 -8.75 13.87 -14.63
CA GLU A 172 -9.54 14.98 -15.20
C GLU A 172 -8.63 15.83 -16.08
N GLY A 173 -9.15 16.23 -17.23
CA GLY A 173 -8.42 17.01 -18.23
C GLY A 173 -8.25 18.49 -17.85
#